data_9ba1358b425771271c20920932ddbf6b
#
_entry.id   9ba1358b425771271c20920932ddbf6b
#
_cell.length_a   1.000
_cell.length_b   1.000
_cell.length_c   1.000
_cell.angle_alpha   90.00
_cell.angle_beta   90.00
_cell.angle_gamma   90.00
#
_symmetry.space_group_name_H-M   'P 1'
#
loop_
_entity.id
_entity.type
_entity.pdbx_description
1 polymer ?
#
loop_
_entity_poly.entity_id
_entity_poly.type
_entity_poly.pdbx_seq_one_letter_code
_entity_poly.pdbx_strand_id
1 'polypeptide(L)'
;MLLHRPLLLVPFVLFFSVSSAHAQAYARARPDPDGHVLCRSSRTFTYALATSAAHPTAQERAAIAAAFNTWQQAASSCSDLVFQQAADVPSGTPLTHEGKTLVTFRQAKCADVVPEADACLADASCGDKYDCWGFDPNIAAFATLTFKTTTGEIVDANLELNASSGTLTTADSPPCAVGAPAPNCVARDVQGYVTRSIGEALGLAQVQRLDSTMTSTQLWGDTQRRTIDPGTRQGLCTLYPRGQPTPECESSDTPDAGTPGGDEPPPAKSGCSATASAPLLGALVLVLGVRRRRSTPSASNA
;
A
#
# COMPACT_ATOMS: atom_id res chain seq x y z
N MET A 1 77.90 -36.09 -10.87
CA MET A 1 77.45 -34.94 -10.10
C MET A 1 76.09 -34.52 -10.69
N LEU A 2 74.99 -35.05 -10.17
CA LEU A 2 73.64 -34.72 -10.62
C LEU A 2 73.03 -33.77 -9.60
N LEU A 3 72.79 -32.48 -10.01
CA LEU A 3 72.13 -31.48 -9.19
C LEU A 3 70.59 -31.71 -9.23
N HIS A 4 70.04 -32.11 -8.09
CA HIS A 4 68.58 -32.12 -7.86
C HIS A 4 68.16 -30.71 -7.50
N ARG A 5 67.27 -30.10 -8.37
CA ARG A 5 66.54 -28.85 -8.07
C ARG A 5 65.20 -29.22 -7.38
N PRO A 6 64.89 -28.66 -6.20
CA PRO A 6 63.61 -28.88 -5.58
C PRO A 6 62.56 -28.02 -6.30
N LEU A 7 61.47 -28.67 -6.71
CA LEU A 7 60.27 -28.02 -7.25
C LEU A 7 59.44 -27.46 -6.10
N LEU A 8 59.43 -26.13 -5.94
CA LEU A 8 58.57 -25.44 -4.97
C LEU A 8 57.11 -25.40 -5.54
N LEU A 9 56.26 -26.29 -4.97
CA LEU A 9 54.81 -26.23 -5.15
C LEU A 9 54.24 -25.04 -4.32
N VAL A 10 53.83 -23.95 -4.98
CA VAL A 10 53.08 -22.86 -4.36
C VAL A 10 51.60 -23.25 -4.33
N PRO A 11 50.97 -23.37 -3.14
CA PRO A 11 49.54 -23.66 -3.10
C PRO A 11 48.74 -22.41 -3.57
N PHE A 12 48.01 -22.58 -4.66
CA PHE A 12 47.08 -21.58 -5.18
C PHE A 12 45.79 -21.62 -4.32
N VAL A 13 45.69 -20.70 -3.34
CA VAL A 13 44.48 -20.55 -2.53
C VAL A 13 43.43 -19.79 -3.36
N LEU A 14 42.46 -20.53 -3.88
CA LEU A 14 41.26 -19.98 -4.51
C LEU A 14 40.38 -19.32 -3.43
N PHE A 15 40.42 -18.03 -3.33
CA PHE A 15 39.40 -17.25 -2.58
C PHE A 15 38.08 -17.30 -3.33
N PHE A 16 37.18 -18.17 -2.92
CA PHE A 16 35.79 -18.09 -3.30
C PHE A 16 35.16 -16.89 -2.57
N SER A 17 34.99 -15.77 -3.27
CA SER A 17 34.16 -14.65 -2.80
C SER A 17 32.71 -15.15 -2.79
N VAL A 18 32.21 -15.53 -1.62
CA VAL A 18 30.79 -15.79 -1.40
C VAL A 18 30.09 -14.44 -1.49
N SER A 19 29.56 -14.11 -2.67
CA SER A 19 28.63 -12.98 -2.79
C SER A 19 27.39 -13.35 -1.98
N SER A 20 27.27 -12.79 -0.78
CA SER A 20 26.04 -12.86 -0.01
C SER A 20 24.97 -12.17 -0.83
N ALA A 21 24.08 -12.94 -1.46
CA ALA A 21 22.83 -12.41 -2.01
C ALA A 21 22.04 -11.86 -0.81
N HIS A 22 22.14 -10.56 -0.57
CA HIS A 22 21.28 -9.89 0.40
C HIS A 22 19.88 -9.97 -0.16
N ALA A 23 19.05 -10.81 0.44
CA ALA A 23 17.63 -10.81 0.17
C ALA A 23 17.13 -9.38 0.35
N GLN A 24 16.46 -8.84 -0.67
CA GLN A 24 16.00 -7.45 -0.67
C GLN A 24 15.11 -7.25 0.57
N ALA A 25 15.53 -6.33 1.44
CA ALA A 25 14.89 -6.14 2.75
C ALA A 25 13.51 -5.49 2.65
N TYR A 26 13.14 -4.94 1.48
CA TYR A 26 11.85 -4.34 1.16
C TYR A 26 11.52 -4.61 -0.32
N ALA A 27 10.25 -4.42 -0.68
CA ALA A 27 9.80 -4.46 -2.07
C ALA A 27 9.06 -3.17 -2.42
N ARG A 28 9.10 -2.78 -3.70
CA ARG A 28 8.35 -1.64 -4.24
C ARG A 28 7.05 -2.13 -4.85
N ALA A 29 5.97 -1.39 -4.60
CA ALA A 29 4.69 -1.71 -5.19
C ALA A 29 4.70 -1.46 -6.70
N ARG A 30 4.05 -2.37 -7.46
CA ARG A 30 3.80 -2.26 -8.91
C ARG A 30 2.37 -2.73 -9.17
N PRO A 31 1.64 -2.09 -10.08
CA PRO A 31 0.28 -2.53 -10.43
C PRO A 31 0.29 -3.89 -11.16
N ASP A 32 1.35 -4.14 -11.92
CA ASP A 32 1.62 -5.39 -12.62
C ASP A 32 3.15 -5.60 -12.70
N PRO A 33 3.66 -6.81 -13.06
CA PRO A 33 5.09 -7.11 -13.09
C PRO A 33 5.90 -6.19 -14.01
N ASP A 34 5.31 -5.74 -15.11
CA ASP A 34 5.97 -4.90 -16.12
C ASP A 34 5.62 -3.40 -15.94
N GLY A 35 4.75 -3.08 -14.99
CA GLY A 35 4.29 -1.72 -14.70
C GLY A 35 5.34 -0.87 -14.00
N HIS A 36 5.12 0.45 -14.01
CA HIS A 36 5.94 1.39 -13.26
C HIS A 36 5.86 1.09 -11.76
N VAL A 37 6.96 1.29 -11.05
CA VAL A 37 6.94 1.27 -9.58
C VAL A 37 6.11 2.42 -9.07
N LEU A 38 5.31 2.16 -8.04
CA LEU A 38 4.49 3.20 -7.42
C LEU A 38 5.37 4.10 -6.54
N CYS A 39 5.08 5.40 -6.59
CA CYS A 39 5.80 6.42 -5.84
C CYS A 39 4.94 7.68 -5.63
N ARG A 40 5.28 8.52 -4.68
CA ARG A 40 4.69 9.86 -4.51
C ARG A 40 5.71 10.92 -4.86
N SER A 41 5.31 11.93 -5.65
CA SER A 41 6.13 13.11 -5.92
C SER A 41 6.14 14.07 -4.72
N SER A 42 4.99 14.23 -4.05
CA SER A 42 4.83 15.11 -2.88
C SER A 42 5.58 14.58 -1.65
N ARG A 43 6.31 15.46 -1.00
CA ARG A 43 6.99 15.22 0.28
C ARG A 43 6.08 15.50 1.49
N THR A 44 4.92 16.08 1.27
CA THR A 44 3.89 16.26 2.31
C THR A 44 2.80 15.21 2.10
N PHE A 45 2.63 14.36 3.11
CA PHE A 45 1.56 13.37 3.17
C PHE A 45 0.44 13.91 4.05
N THR A 46 -0.61 14.43 3.43
CA THR A 46 -1.77 14.97 4.14
C THR A 46 -2.82 13.89 4.33
N TYR A 47 -3.32 13.70 5.55
CA TYR A 47 -4.40 12.77 5.86
C TYR A 47 -5.50 13.41 6.68
N ALA A 48 -6.70 12.88 6.58
CA ALA A 48 -7.87 13.25 7.38
C ALA A 48 -8.58 12.01 7.89
N LEU A 49 -9.29 12.13 9.01
CA LEU A 49 -10.12 11.04 9.53
C LEU A 49 -11.56 11.25 9.08
N ALA A 50 -12.16 10.22 8.50
CA ALA A 50 -13.60 10.17 8.26
C ALA A 50 -14.30 9.76 9.57
N THR A 51 -15.18 10.62 10.08
CA THR A 51 -15.72 10.50 11.44
C THR A 51 -17.21 10.26 11.44
N SER A 52 -17.64 9.30 12.24
CA SER A 52 -19.03 9.01 12.58
C SER A 52 -19.26 9.15 14.09
N ALA A 53 -20.47 8.83 14.56
CA ALA A 53 -20.76 8.78 15.97
C ALA A 53 -20.02 7.62 16.69
N ALA A 54 -19.67 6.54 15.98
CA ALA A 54 -19.04 5.34 16.52
C ALA A 54 -17.51 5.30 16.30
N HIS A 55 -17.04 5.81 15.17
CA HIS A 55 -15.62 5.71 14.76
C HIS A 55 -15.11 7.00 14.11
N PRO A 56 -13.80 7.30 14.27
CA PRO A 56 -12.91 6.66 15.22
C PRO A 56 -13.19 7.08 16.66
N THR A 57 -13.08 6.11 17.58
CA THR A 57 -13.05 6.37 19.04
C THR A 57 -11.79 7.17 19.43
N ALA A 58 -11.71 7.67 20.66
CA ALA A 58 -10.51 8.36 21.14
C ALA A 58 -9.26 7.45 21.08
N GLN A 59 -9.40 6.17 21.40
CA GLN A 59 -8.32 5.19 21.35
C GLN A 59 -7.88 4.89 19.90
N GLU A 60 -8.82 4.79 18.97
CA GLU A 60 -8.51 4.60 17.54
C GLU A 60 -7.81 5.82 16.96
N ARG A 61 -8.23 7.03 17.31
CA ARG A 61 -7.53 8.28 16.93
C ARG A 61 -6.10 8.28 17.43
N ALA A 62 -5.87 7.88 18.69
CA ALA A 62 -4.54 7.80 19.27
C ALA A 62 -3.68 6.74 18.54
N ALA A 63 -4.25 5.58 18.21
CA ALA A 63 -3.56 4.52 17.47
C ALA A 63 -3.19 4.97 16.04
N ILE A 64 -4.09 5.67 15.33
CA ILE A 64 -3.82 6.24 14.00
C ILE A 64 -2.70 7.29 14.09
N ALA A 65 -2.81 8.23 15.03
CA ALA A 65 -1.77 9.24 15.23
C ALA A 65 -0.41 8.62 15.55
N ALA A 66 -0.38 7.55 16.38
CA ALA A 66 0.83 6.80 16.68
C ALA A 66 1.43 6.14 15.42
N ALA A 67 0.60 5.60 14.52
CA ALA A 67 1.05 5.02 13.25
C ALA A 67 1.76 6.07 12.37
N PHE A 68 1.15 7.24 12.17
CA PHE A 68 1.76 8.33 11.41
C PHE A 68 3.04 8.86 12.08
N ASN A 69 3.05 8.99 13.42
CA ASN A 69 4.25 9.36 14.16
C ASN A 69 5.39 8.36 13.98
N THR A 70 5.09 7.06 13.94
CA THR A 70 6.10 6.02 13.68
C THR A 70 6.79 6.23 12.34
N TRP A 71 6.03 6.54 11.27
CA TRP A 71 6.58 6.88 9.97
C TRP A 71 7.34 8.20 9.97
N GLN A 72 6.84 9.24 10.66
CA GLN A 72 7.54 10.52 10.80
C GLN A 72 8.91 10.35 11.48
N GLN A 73 8.97 9.53 12.53
CA GLN A 73 10.23 9.22 13.22
C GLN A 73 11.18 8.44 12.31
N ALA A 74 10.69 7.44 11.58
CA ALA A 74 11.51 6.69 10.62
C ALA A 74 12.08 7.60 9.52
N ALA A 75 11.27 8.52 8.98
CA ALA A 75 11.67 9.48 7.96
C ALA A 75 12.69 10.50 8.46
N SER A 76 12.61 10.92 9.72
CA SER A 76 13.40 12.02 10.27
C SER A 76 14.92 11.88 10.11
N SER A 77 15.42 10.66 9.97
CA SER A 77 16.86 10.39 9.84
C SER A 77 17.38 10.45 8.40
N CYS A 78 16.53 10.28 7.37
CA CYS A 78 16.98 10.07 6.01
C CYS A 78 16.10 10.72 4.93
N SER A 79 14.94 11.25 5.31
CA SER A 79 13.94 11.80 4.41
C SER A 79 13.50 13.19 4.84
N ASP A 80 12.88 13.90 3.94
CA ASP A 80 12.16 15.16 4.16
C ASP A 80 10.63 14.98 4.08
N LEU A 81 10.16 13.74 4.13
CA LEU A 81 8.72 13.45 4.24
C LEU A 81 8.15 14.03 5.53
N VAL A 82 7.00 14.69 5.39
CA VAL A 82 6.22 15.26 6.49
C VAL A 82 4.80 14.72 6.44
N PHE A 83 4.30 14.24 7.58
CA PHE A 83 2.93 13.76 7.71
C PHE A 83 2.10 14.83 8.42
N GLN A 84 0.99 15.25 7.80
CA GLN A 84 0.14 16.33 8.31
C GLN A 84 -1.30 15.86 8.41
N GLN A 85 -1.90 15.98 9.59
CA GLN A 85 -3.33 15.78 9.75
C GLN A 85 -4.09 17.05 9.35
N ALA A 86 -5.02 16.89 8.40
CA ALA A 86 -6.02 17.91 8.06
C ALA A 86 -7.22 17.82 8.99
N ALA A 87 -8.17 18.75 8.83
CA ALA A 87 -9.45 18.66 9.51
C ALA A 87 -10.19 17.37 9.16
N ASP A 88 -10.85 16.79 10.15
CA ASP A 88 -11.69 15.61 9.97
C ASP A 88 -12.85 15.91 9.02
N VAL A 89 -13.35 14.87 8.36
CA VAL A 89 -14.51 14.91 7.47
C VAL A 89 -15.59 13.95 7.96
N PRO A 90 -16.86 14.14 7.61
CA PRO A 90 -17.91 13.15 7.93
C PRO A 90 -17.62 11.79 7.29
N SER A 91 -18.02 10.68 7.94
CA SER A 91 -18.03 9.36 7.30
C SER A 91 -18.97 9.37 6.09
N GLY A 92 -18.71 8.50 5.11
CA GLY A 92 -19.41 8.54 3.82
C GLY A 92 -18.99 9.71 2.92
N THR A 93 -17.98 10.53 3.32
CA THR A 93 -17.34 11.44 2.39
C THR A 93 -16.71 10.62 1.25
N PRO A 94 -17.05 10.91 -0.01
CA PRO A 94 -16.48 10.19 -1.14
C PRO A 94 -14.96 10.24 -1.12
N LEU A 95 -14.33 9.11 -1.47
CA LEU A 95 -12.89 9.05 -1.66
C LEU A 95 -12.56 9.88 -2.90
N THR A 96 -12.11 11.13 -2.68
CA THR A 96 -11.77 12.05 -3.76
C THR A 96 -10.30 11.91 -4.13
N HIS A 97 -9.98 12.22 -5.39
CA HIS A 97 -8.62 12.14 -5.93
C HIS A 97 -7.83 13.45 -5.71
N GLU A 98 -8.07 14.13 -4.60
CA GLU A 98 -7.52 15.48 -4.33
C GLU A 98 -6.19 15.46 -3.57
N GLY A 99 -5.51 14.32 -3.50
CA GLY A 99 -4.20 14.20 -2.83
C GLY A 99 -4.27 14.19 -1.30
N LYS A 100 -5.47 14.06 -0.71
CA LYS A 100 -5.69 13.93 0.72
C LYS A 100 -6.11 12.50 1.05
N THR A 101 -5.29 11.79 1.79
CA THR A 101 -5.58 10.44 2.26
C THR A 101 -6.71 10.47 3.28
N LEU A 102 -7.80 9.72 3.06
CA LEU A 102 -8.81 9.48 4.07
C LEU A 102 -8.50 8.18 4.83
N VAL A 103 -8.63 8.24 6.15
CA VAL A 103 -8.64 7.06 7.02
C VAL A 103 -10.08 6.84 7.45
N THR A 104 -10.69 5.75 6.97
CA THR A 104 -12.14 5.48 7.11
C THR A 104 -12.38 4.15 7.81
N PHE A 105 -13.38 4.11 8.68
CA PHE A 105 -13.90 2.90 9.31
C PHE A 105 -15.21 2.49 8.66
N ARG A 106 -15.21 1.40 7.89
CA ARG A 106 -16.40 0.85 7.24
C ARG A 106 -17.17 -0.02 8.26
N GLN A 107 -18.32 0.46 8.70
CA GLN A 107 -19.09 -0.11 9.82
C GLN A 107 -20.08 -1.18 9.39
N ALA A 108 -20.54 -1.16 8.15
CA ALA A 108 -21.46 -2.13 7.57
C ALA A 108 -20.74 -3.02 6.55
N LYS A 109 -21.23 -4.23 6.32
CA LYS A 109 -20.83 -5.05 5.17
C LYS A 109 -21.64 -4.62 3.97
N CYS A 110 -21.01 -4.48 2.79
CA CYS A 110 -21.75 -4.14 1.57
C CYS A 110 -22.83 -5.20 1.23
N ALA A 111 -22.58 -6.45 1.55
CA ALA A 111 -23.59 -7.51 1.36
C ALA A 111 -24.88 -7.30 2.17
N ASP A 112 -24.83 -6.53 3.26
CA ASP A 112 -25.98 -6.31 4.13
C ASP A 112 -26.76 -5.03 3.77
N VAL A 113 -26.14 -4.08 3.07
CA VAL A 113 -26.71 -2.73 2.84
C VAL A 113 -26.91 -2.36 1.37
N VAL A 114 -26.25 -3.07 0.46
CA VAL A 114 -26.33 -2.77 -0.98
C VAL A 114 -27.48 -3.53 -1.60
N PRO A 115 -28.39 -2.86 -2.35
CA PRO A 115 -29.41 -3.54 -3.12
C PRO A 115 -28.81 -4.50 -4.15
N GLU A 116 -29.35 -5.72 -4.28
CA GLU A 116 -28.83 -6.76 -5.20
C GLU A 116 -28.71 -6.31 -6.67
N ALA A 117 -29.56 -5.37 -7.09
CA ALA A 117 -29.56 -4.86 -8.47
C ALA A 117 -28.60 -3.68 -8.68
N ASP A 118 -27.82 -3.25 -7.66
CA ASP A 118 -26.94 -2.12 -7.82
C ASP A 118 -25.69 -2.48 -8.61
N ALA A 119 -25.40 -1.68 -9.65
CA ALA A 119 -24.26 -1.89 -10.54
C ALA A 119 -22.91 -1.86 -9.82
N CYS A 120 -22.82 -1.18 -8.68
CA CYS A 120 -21.58 -1.11 -7.90
C CYS A 120 -21.08 -2.45 -7.37
N LEU A 121 -21.96 -3.48 -7.32
CA LEU A 121 -21.57 -4.86 -6.97
C LEU A 121 -20.68 -5.50 -8.05
N ALA A 122 -20.85 -5.07 -9.31
CA ALA A 122 -20.10 -5.62 -10.44
C ALA A 122 -18.66 -5.08 -10.51
N ASP A 123 -18.44 -3.85 -10.09
CA ASP A 123 -17.14 -3.14 -10.15
C ASP A 123 -16.47 -2.92 -8.79
N ALA A 124 -17.05 -3.46 -7.71
CA ALA A 124 -16.59 -3.33 -6.34
C ALA A 124 -16.53 -1.87 -5.81
N SER A 125 -17.30 -0.95 -6.41
CA SER A 125 -17.35 0.47 -5.99
C SER A 125 -18.37 0.75 -4.87
N CYS A 126 -19.06 -0.26 -4.37
CA CYS A 126 -20.09 -0.13 -3.35
C CYS A 126 -19.56 0.46 -2.04
N GLY A 127 -18.30 0.18 -1.69
CA GLY A 127 -17.70 0.63 -0.45
C GLY A 127 -17.81 2.14 -0.27
N ASP A 128 -17.55 2.90 -1.32
CA ASP A 128 -17.62 4.35 -1.29
C ASP A 128 -19.06 4.86 -1.36
N LYS A 129 -19.88 4.26 -2.23
CA LYS A 129 -21.27 4.65 -2.43
C LYS A 129 -22.15 4.46 -1.19
N TYR A 130 -21.92 3.38 -0.43
CA TYR A 130 -22.75 2.98 0.70
C TYR A 130 -22.02 3.04 2.05
N ASP A 131 -20.81 3.58 2.10
CA ASP A 131 -19.95 3.63 3.30
C ASP A 131 -19.81 2.24 3.96
N CYS A 132 -19.58 1.21 3.15
CA CYS A 132 -19.59 -0.18 3.57
C CYS A 132 -18.29 -0.93 3.21
N TRP A 133 -18.01 -2.04 3.90
CA TRP A 133 -16.89 -2.91 3.62
C TRP A 133 -17.19 -3.83 2.42
N GLY A 134 -16.54 -3.56 1.28
CA GLY A 134 -16.73 -4.30 0.02
C GLY A 134 -15.71 -5.40 -0.24
N PHE A 135 -14.71 -5.58 0.63
CA PHE A 135 -13.65 -6.57 0.47
C PHE A 135 -13.95 -7.86 1.25
N ASP A 136 -13.06 -8.86 1.14
CA ASP A 136 -13.16 -10.09 1.93
C ASP A 136 -13.30 -9.75 3.43
N PRO A 137 -14.28 -10.33 4.15
CA PRO A 137 -14.52 -10.04 5.56
C PRO A 137 -13.33 -10.39 6.48
N ASN A 138 -12.42 -11.25 6.02
CA ASN A 138 -11.20 -11.58 6.76
C ASN A 138 -10.09 -10.53 6.62
N ILE A 139 -10.19 -9.61 5.67
CA ILE A 139 -9.27 -8.48 5.55
C ILE A 139 -9.69 -7.42 6.56
N ALA A 140 -8.75 -6.97 7.40
CA ALA A 140 -9.03 -5.99 8.45
C ALA A 140 -8.78 -4.54 8.01
N ALA A 141 -7.89 -4.32 7.05
CA ALA A 141 -7.60 -3.01 6.48
C ALA A 141 -7.14 -3.15 5.04
N PHE A 142 -7.47 -2.16 4.25
CA PHE A 142 -7.11 -2.08 2.84
C PHE A 142 -6.65 -0.66 2.48
N ALA A 143 -5.60 -0.56 1.66
CA ALA A 143 -5.15 0.70 1.08
C ALA A 143 -5.57 0.74 -0.40
N THR A 144 -6.47 1.65 -0.75
CA THR A 144 -6.86 1.90 -2.13
C THR A 144 -5.97 3.00 -2.70
N LEU A 145 -5.23 2.69 -3.75
CA LEU A 145 -4.30 3.61 -4.39
C LEU A 145 -4.82 4.03 -5.76
N THR A 146 -4.83 5.34 -6.01
CA THR A 146 -5.02 5.91 -7.34
C THR A 146 -3.68 6.42 -7.85
N PHE A 147 -3.28 6.02 -9.03
CA PHE A 147 -1.98 6.36 -9.60
C PHE A 147 -2.05 6.61 -11.11
N LYS A 148 -1.09 7.36 -11.63
CA LYS A 148 -0.91 7.54 -13.08
C LYS A 148 -0.27 6.28 -13.68
N THR A 149 -0.93 5.65 -14.63
CA THR A 149 -0.42 4.41 -15.26
C THR A 149 0.86 4.64 -16.06
N THR A 150 1.07 5.87 -16.55
CA THR A 150 2.24 6.26 -17.35
C THR A 150 3.52 6.49 -16.55
N THR A 151 3.40 6.76 -15.24
CA THR A 151 4.56 7.13 -14.41
C THR A 151 4.64 6.35 -13.09
N GLY A 152 3.56 5.68 -12.68
CA GLY A 152 3.45 5.07 -11.35
C GLY A 152 3.22 6.08 -10.22
N GLU A 153 3.04 7.37 -10.52
CA GLU A 153 2.83 8.39 -9.50
C GLU A 153 1.50 8.18 -8.77
N ILE A 154 1.57 7.95 -7.47
CA ILE A 154 0.40 7.86 -6.58
C ILE A 154 -0.16 9.26 -6.40
N VAL A 155 -1.34 9.51 -6.94
CA VAL A 155 -2.05 10.79 -6.83
C VAL A 155 -2.99 10.82 -5.63
N ASP A 156 -3.47 9.65 -5.20
CA ASP A 156 -4.31 9.51 -4.02
C ASP A 156 -4.12 8.14 -3.35
N ALA A 157 -4.38 8.08 -2.04
CA ALA A 157 -4.33 6.83 -1.27
C ALA A 157 -5.33 6.91 -0.12
N ASN A 158 -6.24 5.95 -0.02
CA ASN A 158 -7.23 5.90 1.05
C ASN A 158 -7.04 4.63 1.88
N LEU A 159 -7.15 4.77 3.19
CA LEU A 159 -6.94 3.70 4.15
C LEU A 159 -8.29 3.32 4.77
N GLU A 160 -8.78 2.15 4.43
CA GLU A 160 -10.06 1.64 4.89
C GLU A 160 -9.86 0.55 5.95
N LEU A 161 -10.56 0.66 7.07
CA LEU A 161 -10.54 -0.29 8.18
C LEU A 161 -11.90 -1.00 8.28
N ASN A 162 -11.88 -2.31 8.40
CA ASN A 162 -13.07 -3.15 8.49
C ASN A 162 -13.66 -3.16 9.92
N ALA A 163 -14.39 -2.12 10.28
CA ALA A 163 -15.09 -2.09 11.56
C ALA A 163 -16.31 -3.03 11.61
N SER A 164 -16.85 -3.42 10.46
CA SER A 164 -17.99 -4.36 10.37
C SER A 164 -17.67 -5.76 10.91
N SER A 165 -16.38 -6.11 11.02
CA SER A 165 -15.94 -7.40 11.55
C SER A 165 -15.96 -7.48 13.10
N GLY A 166 -15.98 -6.32 13.78
CA GLY A 166 -15.86 -6.24 15.25
C GLY A 166 -14.53 -6.77 15.82
N THR A 167 -13.48 -6.90 14.97
CA THR A 167 -12.21 -7.50 15.39
C THR A 167 -11.09 -6.49 15.60
N LEU A 168 -11.30 -5.21 15.28
CA LEU A 168 -10.32 -4.15 15.46
C LEU A 168 -10.16 -3.82 16.95
N THR A 169 -8.93 -3.71 17.43
CA THR A 169 -8.61 -3.38 18.81
C THR A 169 -7.45 -2.39 18.90
N THR A 170 -7.36 -1.69 20.04
CA THR A 170 -6.34 -0.68 20.30
C THR A 170 -5.55 -0.97 21.58
N ALA A 171 -5.81 -2.10 22.26
CA ALA A 171 -5.10 -2.51 23.44
C ALA A 171 -3.63 -2.85 23.14
N ASP A 172 -2.78 -2.81 24.17
CA ASP A 172 -1.35 -3.13 24.02
C ASP A 172 -1.06 -4.61 24.31
N SER A 173 -1.82 -5.22 25.18
CA SER A 173 -1.72 -6.63 25.58
C SER A 173 -2.90 -6.99 26.52
N PRO A 174 -3.16 -8.26 26.82
CA PRO A 174 -2.61 -9.47 26.19
C PRO A 174 -3.24 -9.71 24.80
N PRO A 175 -2.76 -10.70 24.03
CA PRO A 175 -3.51 -11.19 22.87
C PRO A 175 -4.89 -11.69 23.26
N CYS A 176 -5.91 -11.40 22.46
CA CYS A 176 -7.23 -11.99 22.64
C CYS A 176 -7.22 -13.50 22.33
N ALA A 177 -8.10 -14.25 22.95
CA ALA A 177 -8.39 -15.60 22.47
C ALA A 177 -8.88 -15.55 21.02
N VAL A 178 -8.44 -16.50 20.21
CA VAL A 178 -8.79 -16.53 18.78
C VAL A 178 -10.31 -16.59 18.61
N GLY A 179 -10.85 -15.68 17.81
CA GLY A 179 -12.28 -15.57 17.57
C GLY A 179 -13.09 -14.87 18.67
N ALA A 180 -12.43 -14.40 19.75
CA ALA A 180 -13.08 -13.71 20.86
C ALA A 180 -12.44 -12.34 21.13
N PRO A 181 -12.59 -11.35 20.21
CA PRO A 181 -12.07 -10.01 20.39
C PRO A 181 -12.76 -9.29 21.56
N ALA A 182 -11.98 -8.53 22.35
CA ALA A 182 -12.50 -7.69 23.42
C ALA A 182 -11.68 -6.38 23.51
N PRO A 183 -12.23 -5.31 24.08
CA PRO A 183 -11.55 -4.01 24.12
C PRO A 183 -10.25 -3.99 24.93
N ASN A 184 -10.08 -4.93 25.84
CA ASN A 184 -8.93 -5.03 26.75
C ASN A 184 -7.88 -6.06 26.32
N CYS A 185 -7.93 -6.53 25.07
CA CYS A 185 -6.93 -7.44 24.52
C CYS A 185 -6.69 -7.12 23.05
N VAL A 186 -5.59 -7.64 22.49
CA VAL A 186 -5.20 -7.41 21.09
C VAL A 186 -5.79 -8.51 20.22
N ALA A 187 -6.69 -8.15 19.31
CA ALA A 187 -7.16 -9.03 18.25
C ALA A 187 -6.51 -8.63 16.91
N ARG A 188 -7.08 -7.64 16.23
CA ARG A 188 -6.51 -7.02 15.02
C ARG A 188 -6.14 -5.58 15.36
N ASP A 189 -4.85 -5.34 15.48
CA ASP A 189 -4.29 -4.10 15.99
C ASP A 189 -4.44 -2.93 15.01
N VAL A 190 -5.24 -1.93 15.36
CA VAL A 190 -5.50 -0.74 14.53
C VAL A 190 -4.20 -0.03 14.16
N GLN A 191 -3.30 0.22 15.12
CA GLN A 191 -2.05 0.92 14.85
C GLN A 191 -1.18 0.15 13.85
N GLY A 192 -1.03 -1.17 14.01
CA GLY A 192 -0.24 -2.01 13.13
C GLY A 192 -0.80 -2.06 11.70
N TYR A 193 -2.13 -2.15 11.55
CA TYR A 193 -2.77 -2.11 10.24
C TYR A 193 -2.58 -0.76 9.55
N VAL A 194 -2.80 0.34 10.25
CA VAL A 194 -2.60 1.69 9.70
C VAL A 194 -1.13 1.91 9.35
N THR A 195 -0.19 1.48 10.20
CA THR A 195 1.25 1.59 9.92
C THR A 195 1.62 0.88 8.60
N ARG A 196 1.15 -0.34 8.38
CA ARG A 196 1.38 -1.05 7.13
C ARG A 196 0.74 -0.30 5.93
N SER A 197 -0.52 0.10 6.06
CA SER A 197 -1.25 0.77 4.98
C SER A 197 -0.63 2.11 4.58
N ILE A 198 -0.01 2.84 5.51
CA ILE A 198 0.80 4.03 5.18
C ILE A 198 1.99 3.63 4.30
N GLY A 199 2.67 2.52 4.60
CA GLY A 199 3.76 2.01 3.77
C GLY A 199 3.31 1.70 2.34
N GLU A 200 2.13 1.09 2.17
CA GLU A 200 1.51 0.86 0.86
C GLU A 200 1.22 2.19 0.15
N ALA A 201 0.67 3.17 0.86
CA ALA A 201 0.41 4.52 0.35
C ALA A 201 1.68 5.30 -0.02
N LEU A 202 2.84 4.88 0.50
CA LEU A 202 4.16 5.39 0.12
C LEU A 202 4.79 4.60 -1.05
N GLY A 203 4.13 3.60 -1.61
CA GLY A 203 4.65 2.79 -2.72
C GLY A 203 5.50 1.59 -2.31
N LEU A 204 5.47 1.19 -1.04
CA LEU A 204 6.08 -0.06 -0.58
C LEU A 204 5.11 -1.23 -0.80
N ALA A 205 5.62 -2.35 -1.28
CA ALA A 205 4.85 -3.58 -1.43
C ALA A 205 4.86 -4.43 -0.16
N GLN A 206 3.87 -5.29 -0.06
CA GLN A 206 3.85 -6.34 0.95
C GLN A 206 4.97 -7.36 0.69
N VAL A 207 5.51 -7.91 1.77
CA VAL A 207 6.55 -8.96 1.73
C VAL A 207 6.12 -10.18 2.54
N GLN A 208 6.70 -11.34 2.25
CA GLN A 208 6.36 -12.61 2.93
C GLN A 208 7.13 -12.82 4.26
N ARG A 209 7.86 -11.81 4.72
CA ARG A 209 8.63 -11.88 5.96
C ARG A 209 7.74 -11.50 7.15
N LEU A 210 7.60 -12.39 8.11
CA LEU A 210 6.75 -12.16 9.30
C LEU A 210 7.29 -11.06 10.23
N ASP A 211 8.59 -10.80 10.22
CA ASP A 211 9.26 -9.78 11.01
C ASP A 211 9.28 -8.39 10.34
N SER A 212 8.64 -8.24 9.19
CA SER A 212 8.54 -6.96 8.50
C SER A 212 7.27 -6.21 8.85
N THR A 213 7.38 -4.87 8.96
CA THR A 213 6.23 -3.96 9.01
C THR A 213 5.30 -4.16 7.79
N MET A 214 5.90 -4.46 6.63
CA MET A 214 5.17 -4.68 5.37
C MET A 214 4.77 -6.13 5.15
N THR A 215 4.76 -6.99 6.18
CA THR A 215 4.32 -8.39 6.00
C THR A 215 2.89 -8.47 5.48
N SER A 216 2.65 -9.37 4.51
CA SER A 216 1.30 -9.67 4.01
C SER A 216 0.40 -10.35 5.05
N THR A 217 1.01 -11.01 6.05
CA THR A 217 0.31 -11.76 7.09
C THR A 217 0.40 -11.06 8.43
N GLN A 218 -0.73 -10.73 9.04
CA GLN A 218 -0.77 -10.31 10.45
C GLN A 218 -1.41 -11.42 11.27
N LEU A 219 -0.67 -11.86 12.28
CA LEU A 219 -1.19 -12.82 13.25
C LEU A 219 -2.17 -12.14 14.20
N TRP A 220 -3.10 -12.93 14.70
CA TRP A 220 -4.02 -12.49 15.75
C TRP A 220 -3.24 -12.17 17.02
N GLY A 221 -3.49 -10.99 17.59
CA GLY A 221 -2.78 -10.54 18.80
C GLY A 221 -1.40 -9.93 18.56
N ASP A 222 -1.00 -9.76 17.29
CA ASP A 222 0.31 -9.21 16.93
C ASP A 222 0.30 -7.68 16.89
N THR A 223 1.24 -7.06 17.59
CA THR A 223 1.49 -5.60 17.62
C THR A 223 2.82 -5.21 16.99
N GLN A 224 3.57 -6.16 16.42
CA GLN A 224 4.92 -5.94 15.89
C GLN A 224 4.96 -4.85 14.81
N ARG A 225 3.90 -4.72 14.01
CA ARG A 225 3.81 -3.70 12.95
C ARG A 225 3.68 -2.26 13.46
N ARG A 226 3.53 -2.05 14.76
CA ARG A 226 3.56 -0.71 15.35
C ARG A 226 4.91 -0.03 15.19
N THR A 227 5.96 -0.78 14.85
CA THR A 227 7.33 -0.28 14.64
C THR A 227 7.75 -0.52 13.19
N ILE A 228 8.62 0.36 12.66
CA ILE A 228 9.20 0.21 11.32
C ILE A 228 10.46 -0.64 11.41
N ASP A 229 10.45 -1.81 10.78
CA ASP A 229 11.61 -2.69 10.71
C ASP A 229 12.73 -2.09 9.84
N PRO A 230 14.00 -2.55 10.02
CA PRO A 230 15.14 -2.00 9.29
C PRO A 230 15.00 -2.06 7.77
N GLY A 231 14.38 -3.12 7.22
CA GLY A 231 14.16 -3.28 5.78
C GLY A 231 13.15 -2.28 5.25
N THR A 232 12.01 -2.13 5.90
CA THR A 232 10.99 -1.14 5.57
C THR A 232 11.55 0.28 5.66
N ARG A 233 12.35 0.58 6.69
CA ARG A 233 13.04 1.87 6.82
C ARG A 233 14.03 2.11 5.67
N GLN A 234 14.79 1.10 5.27
CA GLN A 234 15.68 1.19 4.12
C GLN A 234 14.87 1.54 2.85
N GLY A 235 13.72 0.90 2.64
CA GLY A 235 12.82 1.19 1.53
C GLY A 235 12.36 2.65 1.54
N LEU A 236 11.90 3.15 2.70
CA LEU A 236 11.52 4.55 2.88
C LEU A 236 12.66 5.52 2.50
N CYS A 237 13.87 5.29 3.03
CA CYS A 237 15.02 6.15 2.78
C CYS A 237 15.49 6.12 1.32
N THR A 238 15.35 4.98 0.65
CA THR A 238 15.69 4.83 -0.77
C THR A 238 14.66 5.52 -1.67
N LEU A 239 13.37 5.41 -1.34
CA LEU A 239 12.28 6.03 -2.09
C LEU A 239 12.24 7.55 -1.92
N TYR A 240 12.51 8.03 -0.72
CA TYR A 240 12.36 9.44 -0.34
C TYR A 240 13.63 10.01 0.26
N PRO A 241 14.76 10.01 -0.46
CA PRO A 241 16.01 10.53 0.05
C PRO A 241 15.90 12.05 0.30
N ARG A 242 16.47 12.52 1.41
CA ARG A 242 16.39 13.92 1.81
C ARG A 242 17.02 14.83 0.77
N GLY A 243 16.28 15.88 0.38
CA GLY A 243 16.77 16.91 -0.56
C GLY A 243 17.03 16.40 -1.98
N GLN A 244 16.52 15.20 -2.32
CA GLN A 244 16.61 14.63 -3.66
C GLN A 244 15.20 14.36 -4.20
N PRO A 245 14.99 14.37 -5.51
CA PRO A 245 13.73 13.95 -6.10
C PRO A 245 13.44 12.49 -5.73
N THR A 246 12.17 12.09 -5.78
CA THR A 246 11.80 10.68 -5.64
C THR A 246 12.24 9.92 -6.87
N PRO A 247 13.17 8.94 -6.77
CA PRO A 247 13.61 8.17 -7.93
C PRO A 247 12.41 7.53 -8.65
N GLU A 248 12.42 7.61 -9.98
CA GLU A 248 11.37 7.05 -10.86
C GLU A 248 9.96 7.64 -10.69
N CYS A 249 9.83 8.74 -9.94
CA CYS A 249 8.60 9.50 -9.77
C CYS A 249 8.74 10.91 -10.38
N GLU A 250 9.62 11.09 -11.31
CA GLU A 250 9.73 12.35 -12.02
C GLU A 250 8.45 12.57 -12.81
N SER A 251 7.72 13.63 -12.45
CA SER A 251 6.55 14.04 -13.18
C SER A 251 6.95 14.36 -14.63
N SER A 252 6.21 13.83 -15.58
CA SER A 252 6.31 14.20 -17.00
C SER A 252 5.97 15.68 -17.28
N ASP A 253 5.85 16.48 -16.24
CA ASP A 253 5.60 17.93 -16.29
C ASP A 253 6.89 18.78 -16.35
N THR A 254 8.06 18.18 -16.58
CA THR A 254 9.19 18.94 -17.10
C THR A 254 8.81 19.34 -18.53
N PRO A 255 8.61 20.63 -18.83
CA PRO A 255 8.49 21.05 -20.22
C PRO A 255 9.76 20.57 -20.92
N ASP A 256 9.58 19.76 -21.96
CA ASP A 256 10.66 19.33 -22.83
C ASP A 256 11.51 20.58 -23.13
N ALA A 257 12.76 20.59 -22.61
CA ALA A 257 13.70 21.67 -22.87
C ALA A 257 14.01 21.57 -24.32
N GLY A 258 13.28 22.35 -25.11
CA GLY A 258 13.18 22.31 -26.54
C GLY A 258 14.49 21.99 -27.24
N THR A 259 14.49 20.92 -28.00
CA THR A 259 15.38 20.75 -29.12
C THR A 259 15.06 21.86 -30.16
N PRO A 260 15.98 22.73 -30.48
CA PRO A 260 15.70 23.79 -31.49
C PRO A 260 15.65 23.18 -32.86
N GLY A 261 14.51 23.33 -33.54
CA GLY A 261 14.44 23.48 -34.98
C GLY A 261 14.23 22.22 -35.81
N GLY A 262 13.01 22.05 -36.24
CA GLY A 262 12.63 21.32 -37.44
C GLY A 262 11.28 21.82 -37.89
N ASP A 263 11.25 22.73 -38.86
CA ASP A 263 10.05 23.21 -39.54
C ASP A 263 9.30 22.03 -40.16
N GLU A 264 8.14 21.70 -39.63
CA GLU A 264 7.17 20.79 -40.25
C GLU A 264 5.85 21.56 -40.48
N PRO A 265 5.33 21.59 -41.72
CA PRO A 265 4.16 22.36 -42.07
C PRO A 265 2.88 21.78 -41.44
N PRO A 266 1.86 22.60 -41.12
CA PRO A 266 0.67 22.17 -40.42
C PRO A 266 -0.20 21.22 -41.27
N PRO A 267 -0.75 20.13 -40.67
CA PRO A 267 -1.69 19.26 -41.37
C PRO A 267 -3.05 19.93 -41.55
N ALA A 268 -3.61 19.69 -42.74
CA ALA A 268 -4.87 20.21 -43.20
C ALA A 268 -6.05 19.80 -42.30
N LYS A 269 -6.96 20.74 -42.07
CA LYS A 269 -8.23 20.55 -41.37
C LYS A 269 -9.14 19.62 -42.17
N SER A 270 -9.47 18.44 -41.63
CA SER A 270 -10.66 17.67 -42.01
C SER A 270 -11.56 17.58 -40.78
N GLY A 271 -12.70 18.24 -40.86
CA GLY A 271 -13.72 18.10 -39.83
C GLY A 271 -14.44 16.75 -39.95
N CYS A 272 -14.82 16.20 -38.77
CA CYS A 272 -16.15 15.60 -38.55
C CYS A 272 -16.25 15.05 -37.13
N SER A 273 -17.29 15.52 -36.47
CA SER A 273 -18.12 14.88 -35.45
C SER A 273 -17.53 14.49 -34.11
N ALA A 274 -17.99 15.26 -33.13
CA ALA A 274 -17.92 14.99 -31.70
C ALA A 274 -18.56 13.66 -31.32
N THR A 275 -17.79 12.80 -30.69
CA THR A 275 -18.28 11.89 -29.66
C THR A 275 -17.36 12.08 -28.47
N ALA A 276 -17.92 12.61 -27.39
CA ALA A 276 -17.27 12.78 -26.11
C ALA A 276 -16.95 11.40 -25.54
N SER A 277 -15.68 11.00 -25.60
CA SER A 277 -15.16 9.87 -24.85
C SER A 277 -14.50 10.44 -23.59
N ALA A 278 -15.16 10.24 -22.45
CA ALA A 278 -14.55 10.48 -21.15
C ALA A 278 -13.31 9.60 -21.00
N PRO A 279 -12.21 10.11 -20.41
CA PRO A 279 -11.08 9.28 -20.11
C PRO A 279 -11.49 8.29 -19.01
N LEU A 280 -11.47 6.99 -19.34
CA LEU A 280 -11.55 5.90 -18.38
C LEU A 280 -10.31 5.95 -17.50
N LEU A 281 -10.44 6.54 -16.32
CA LEU A 281 -9.52 6.35 -15.20
C LEU A 281 -9.70 4.91 -14.72
N GLY A 282 -8.85 4.01 -15.21
CA GLY A 282 -8.84 2.62 -14.78
C GLY A 282 -8.35 2.53 -13.34
N ALA A 283 -9.27 2.39 -12.39
CA ALA A 283 -8.95 1.96 -11.04
C ALA A 283 -8.68 0.45 -11.09
N LEU A 284 -7.40 0.05 -11.09
CA LEU A 284 -7.01 -1.35 -11.00
C LEU A 284 -6.98 -1.73 -9.51
N VAL A 285 -8.01 -2.45 -9.07
CA VAL A 285 -8.05 -3.09 -7.75
C VAL A 285 -7.27 -4.39 -7.83
N LEU A 286 -6.06 -4.43 -7.29
CA LEU A 286 -5.24 -5.65 -7.24
C LEU A 286 -5.76 -6.56 -6.13
N VAL A 287 -6.68 -7.48 -6.47
CA VAL A 287 -7.10 -8.58 -5.60
C VAL A 287 -6.22 -9.79 -5.89
N LEU A 288 -5.18 -10.01 -5.10
CA LEU A 288 -4.44 -11.29 -5.08
C LEU A 288 -5.25 -12.34 -4.31
N GLY A 289 -6.37 -12.76 -4.89
CA GLY A 289 -7.19 -13.87 -4.44
C GLY A 289 -6.91 -15.12 -5.28
N VAL A 290 -6.19 -16.08 -4.75
CA VAL A 290 -6.06 -17.42 -5.35
C VAL A 290 -7.43 -18.10 -5.36
N ARG A 291 -8.07 -18.17 -6.51
CA ARG A 291 -9.30 -18.95 -6.74
C ARG A 291 -8.97 -20.44 -6.63
N ARG A 292 -9.20 -21.05 -5.47
CA ARG A 292 -9.32 -22.51 -5.36
C ARG A 292 -10.65 -22.92 -5.98
N ARG A 293 -10.61 -23.62 -7.13
CA ARG A 293 -11.74 -24.36 -7.68
C ARG A 293 -12.21 -25.39 -6.65
N ARG A 294 -13.45 -25.25 -6.15
CA ARG A 294 -14.13 -26.33 -5.44
C ARG A 294 -14.60 -27.33 -6.49
N SER A 295 -14.03 -28.54 -6.45
CA SER A 295 -14.60 -29.72 -7.08
C SER A 295 -15.80 -30.16 -6.25
N THR A 296 -16.98 -30.18 -6.87
CA THR A 296 -18.21 -30.79 -6.34
C THR A 296 -18.02 -32.30 -6.23
N PRO A 297 -18.38 -32.94 -5.11
CA PRO A 297 -18.50 -34.39 -5.07
C PRO A 297 -19.79 -34.83 -5.75
N SER A 298 -19.65 -35.70 -6.73
CA SER A 298 -20.73 -36.46 -7.38
C SER A 298 -21.43 -37.33 -6.35
N ALA A 299 -22.74 -37.17 -6.20
CA ALA A 299 -23.58 -38.10 -5.47
C ALA A 299 -23.72 -39.37 -6.32
N SER A 300 -23.28 -40.51 -5.77
CA SER A 300 -23.60 -41.86 -6.25
C SER A 300 -24.71 -42.43 -5.40
N ASN A 301 -25.81 -42.77 -6.05
CA ASN A 301 -26.90 -43.56 -5.49
C ASN A 301 -26.48 -45.00 -5.19
N ALA A 302 -26.80 -45.50 -4.03
CA ALA A 302 -27.30 -46.83 -3.74
C ALA A 302 -27.99 -46.83 -2.37
#